data_2ccc15fc83c8cfd8e0bd9ec9f5494a52
#
_entry.id   2ccc15fc83c8cfd8e0bd9ec9f5494a52
#
_cell.length_a   1.000
_cell.length_b   1.000
_cell.length_c   1.000
_cell.angle_alpha   90.00
_cell.angle_beta   90.00
_cell.angle_gamma   90.00
#
_symmetry.space_group_name_H-M   'P 1'
#
loop_
_entity.id
_entity.type
_entity.pdbx_description
1 polymer ?
#
loop_
_entity_poly.entity_id
_entity_poly.type
_entity_poly.pdbx_seq_one_letter_code
_entity_poly.pdbx_strand_id
1 'polypeptide(L)'
;LITGPKRHGVFQMNLKKITKLKQALLAVAFINTSTAAYAADEELLGILLENGAITQAQYESLLSKDSITSEDVIPAPSAENSTVEVINLDERIAVQVNQQLETRLPVAASQTGSGFRLATRDGNWETNLQWRAQTRFTSPYRSDPRQISSFNADNQSNFEARRLRMKIGGHGFQPWLSYYFEVDLQPSRDVDDSSASSSARVIDWRIDIAKWDWGGIRVGQWKVDLNRERVDSSGRQQFVERSIANRVFTMDRQVGAQIRGHIFKETPADMRFYAGVFNGEGRSVNNTDNDMMYMGRLQWNFLGRDLSWRQTDVEYTDKPTGSLAIAGFTTTGSCTRWSSSGCGNLDGFDRPANAIPGQFDIDQVVQEFAFKYRGFSAQQEYHRREIDDKSDGSSHELTGGYVQAGYFFHNIFPSVPKELELAVRYAFVDEPNATNRIFENERRETTLGANWFFDGHNNKVTLDYSRLTLDDAFFGQDESDDRLRLQWDVSF
;
A
#
# COMPACT_ATOMS: atom_id res chain seq x y z
N LEU A 1 -3.08 -30.18 -52.27
CA LEU A 1 -3.30 -31.63 -52.12
C LEU A 1 -2.64 -32.12 -50.84
N ILE A 2 -3.46 -32.75 -50.02
CA ILE A 2 -3.33 -33.71 -48.94
C ILE A 2 -3.57 -33.09 -47.55
N THR A 3 -4.68 -33.19 -47.16
CA THR A 3 -5.67 -33.59 -46.14
C THR A 3 -5.11 -34.26 -44.89
N GLY A 4 -5.48 -33.77 -43.73
CA GLY A 4 -6.12 -34.20 -42.52
C GLY A 4 -5.28 -34.96 -41.49
N PRO A 5 -5.78 -35.29 -40.27
CA PRO A 5 -7.00 -34.85 -39.63
C PRO A 5 -6.82 -34.30 -38.16
N LYS A 6 -7.86 -33.65 -37.68
CA LYS A 6 -8.12 -33.19 -36.31
C LYS A 6 -8.17 -34.35 -35.29
N ARG A 7 -7.62 -34.13 -34.11
CA ARG A 7 -8.10 -34.83 -32.90
C ARG A 7 -8.41 -33.80 -31.79
N HIS A 8 -9.70 -33.66 -31.52
CA HIS A 8 -10.23 -33.06 -30.31
C HIS A 8 -10.03 -34.06 -29.15
N GLY A 9 -9.29 -33.65 -28.13
CA GLY A 9 -9.26 -34.31 -26.83
C GLY A 9 -10.20 -33.59 -25.89
N VAL A 10 -11.41 -34.12 -25.70
CA VAL A 10 -12.37 -33.65 -24.70
C VAL A 10 -11.88 -34.16 -23.34
N PHE A 11 -11.54 -33.28 -22.44
CA PHE A 11 -11.22 -33.55 -21.05
C PHE A 11 -12.55 -33.79 -20.31
N GLN A 12 -12.97 -35.01 -20.17
CA GLN A 12 -14.10 -35.40 -19.29
C GLN A 12 -13.64 -35.29 -17.83
N MET A 13 -14.02 -34.24 -17.17
CA MET A 13 -13.83 -34.12 -15.73
C MET A 13 -14.87 -34.93 -14.98
N ASN A 14 -14.41 -35.86 -14.15
CA ASN A 14 -15.18 -36.87 -13.44
C ASN A 14 -16.09 -36.21 -12.37
N LEU A 15 -17.37 -36.09 -12.64
CA LEU A 15 -18.39 -35.48 -11.79
C LEU A 15 -18.55 -36.13 -10.38
N LYS A 16 -18.03 -37.31 -10.18
CA LYS A 16 -18.10 -38.02 -8.87
C LYS A 16 -17.20 -37.41 -7.78
N LYS A 17 -16.18 -36.60 -8.12
CA LYS A 17 -15.32 -35.93 -7.12
C LYS A 17 -15.92 -34.64 -6.59
N ILE A 18 -16.82 -34.01 -7.32
CA ILE A 18 -17.44 -32.72 -6.93
C ILE A 18 -18.56 -32.93 -5.90
N THR A 19 -19.25 -34.08 -5.94
CA THR A 19 -20.32 -34.42 -4.99
C THR A 19 -19.78 -34.68 -3.58
N LYS A 20 -18.59 -35.28 -3.47
CA LYS A 20 -17.94 -35.54 -2.16
C LYS A 20 -17.42 -34.29 -1.48
N LEU A 21 -17.03 -33.23 -2.24
CA LEU A 21 -16.57 -31.95 -1.68
C LEU A 21 -17.75 -31.12 -1.15
N LYS A 22 -18.94 -31.23 -1.76
CA LYS A 22 -20.16 -30.55 -1.28
C LYS A 22 -20.73 -31.12 0.00
N GLN A 23 -20.56 -32.42 0.25
CA GLN A 23 -21.02 -33.07 1.48
C GLN A 23 -20.11 -32.78 2.68
N ALA A 24 -18.80 -32.53 2.46
CA ALA A 24 -17.89 -32.12 3.52
C ALA A 24 -18.07 -30.67 3.97
N LEU A 25 -18.59 -29.78 3.09
CA LEU A 25 -18.87 -28.37 3.40
C LEU A 25 -20.22 -28.13 4.10
N LEU A 26 -21.16 -29.10 4.03
CA LEU A 26 -22.45 -29.00 4.72
C LEU A 26 -22.39 -29.48 6.19
N ALA A 27 -21.35 -30.20 6.59
CA ALA A 27 -21.18 -30.67 7.97
C ALA A 27 -20.62 -29.62 8.94
N VAL A 28 -20.17 -28.46 8.45
CA VAL A 28 -19.61 -27.37 9.28
C VAL A 28 -20.65 -26.27 9.61
N ALA A 29 -21.84 -26.30 9.03
CA ALA A 29 -22.85 -25.23 9.14
C ALA A 29 -23.96 -25.47 10.18
N PHE A 30 -23.92 -26.54 10.98
CA PHE A 30 -24.94 -26.85 11.98
C PHE A 30 -24.38 -27.08 13.39
N ILE A 31 -23.71 -26.09 13.95
CA ILE A 31 -23.51 -26.02 15.40
C ILE A 31 -23.81 -24.59 15.86
N ASN A 32 -25.09 -24.34 16.03
CA ASN A 32 -25.60 -23.33 16.99
C ASN A 32 -27.11 -23.48 17.06
N THR A 33 -27.60 -24.24 18.02
CA THR A 33 -28.76 -23.93 18.88
C THR A 33 -29.12 -25.14 19.75
N SER A 34 -29.30 -24.87 21.04
CA SER A 34 -30.13 -25.58 22.04
C SER A 34 -29.56 -26.83 22.71
N THR A 35 -29.41 -26.65 24.01
CA THR A 35 -29.32 -27.68 25.07
C THR A 35 -30.29 -28.83 24.89
N ALA A 36 -29.77 -29.97 24.50
CA ALA A 36 -30.34 -31.30 24.75
C ALA A 36 -29.18 -32.30 24.87
N ALA A 37 -29.21 -33.13 25.89
CA ALA A 37 -28.26 -34.23 26.05
C ALA A 37 -28.41 -35.16 24.85
N TYR A 38 -27.39 -35.24 24.02
CA TYR A 38 -27.37 -36.17 22.88
C TYR A 38 -26.59 -37.40 23.26
N ALA A 39 -27.28 -38.52 23.21
CA ALA A 39 -26.63 -39.80 22.98
C ALA A 39 -25.84 -39.69 21.67
N ALA A 40 -24.61 -40.18 21.67
CA ALA A 40 -23.80 -40.17 20.45
C ALA A 40 -24.53 -40.99 19.38
N ASP A 41 -24.85 -40.38 18.27
CA ASP A 41 -25.54 -41.01 17.17
C ASP A 41 -24.65 -42.10 16.57
N GLU A 42 -25.03 -43.39 16.80
CA GLU A 42 -24.28 -44.57 16.36
C GLU A 42 -23.99 -44.54 14.85
N GLU A 43 -24.91 -43.95 14.08
CA GLU A 43 -24.76 -43.77 12.65
C GLU A 43 -23.64 -42.75 12.32
N LEU A 44 -23.52 -41.69 13.10
CA LEU A 44 -22.46 -40.68 12.96
C LEU A 44 -21.08 -41.26 13.34
N LEU A 45 -21.03 -42.04 14.43
CA LEU A 45 -19.81 -42.73 14.84
C LEU A 45 -19.37 -43.80 13.81
N GLY A 46 -20.32 -44.52 13.19
CA GLY A 46 -20.05 -45.44 12.08
C GLY A 46 -19.44 -44.73 10.87
N ILE A 47 -19.98 -43.59 10.47
CA ILE A 47 -19.45 -42.77 9.35
C ILE A 47 -18.03 -42.27 9.64
N LEU A 48 -17.76 -41.89 10.87
CA LEU A 48 -16.41 -41.41 11.29
C LEU A 48 -15.39 -42.56 11.27
N LEU A 49 -15.79 -43.77 11.63
CA LEU A 49 -14.95 -44.96 11.56
C LEU A 49 -14.66 -45.35 10.10
N GLU A 50 -15.69 -45.37 9.24
CA GLU A 50 -15.57 -45.73 7.82
C GLU A 50 -14.67 -44.79 7.04
N ASN A 51 -14.67 -43.49 7.43
CA ASN A 51 -13.81 -42.48 6.84
C ASN A 51 -12.40 -42.39 7.46
N GLY A 52 -12.08 -43.24 8.42
CA GLY A 52 -10.79 -43.29 9.10
C GLY A 52 -10.51 -42.06 10.00
N ALA A 53 -11.55 -41.32 10.36
CA ALA A 53 -11.46 -40.14 11.26
C ALA A 53 -11.30 -40.57 12.73
N ILE A 54 -11.79 -41.77 13.10
CA ILE A 54 -11.57 -42.42 14.39
C ILE A 54 -11.12 -43.87 14.19
N THR A 55 -10.41 -44.41 15.17
CA THR A 55 -9.99 -45.80 15.18
C THR A 55 -11.09 -46.70 15.76
N GLN A 56 -11.05 -48.00 15.46
CA GLN A 56 -11.97 -49.00 16.02
C GLN A 56 -12.02 -48.96 17.56
N ALA A 57 -10.87 -48.80 18.22
CA ALA A 57 -10.79 -48.69 19.67
C ALA A 57 -11.45 -47.42 20.22
N GLN A 58 -11.41 -46.31 19.48
CA GLN A 58 -12.08 -45.06 19.83
C GLN A 58 -13.59 -45.16 19.63
N TYR A 59 -14.04 -45.82 18.56
CA TYR A 59 -15.44 -46.13 18.30
C TYR A 59 -16.07 -46.93 19.43
N GLU A 60 -15.43 -48.05 19.82
CA GLU A 60 -15.88 -48.91 20.92
C GLU A 60 -15.88 -48.20 22.28
N SER A 61 -14.90 -47.36 22.52
CA SER A 61 -14.84 -46.53 23.74
C SER A 61 -15.95 -45.49 23.85
N LEU A 62 -16.40 -44.92 22.72
CA LEU A 62 -17.49 -43.96 22.68
C LEU A 62 -18.85 -44.62 22.84
N LEU A 63 -19.07 -45.81 22.24
CA LEU A 63 -20.28 -46.61 22.43
C LEU A 63 -20.43 -47.17 23.86
N SER A 64 -19.32 -47.49 24.53
CA SER A 64 -19.37 -48.02 25.90
C SER A 64 -19.69 -46.95 26.96
N LYS A 65 -19.57 -45.68 26.63
CA LYS A 65 -19.91 -44.59 27.55
C LYS A 65 -21.39 -44.25 27.62
N ASP A 66 -22.18 -44.65 26.61
CA ASP A 66 -23.63 -44.42 26.58
C ASP A 66 -24.46 -45.47 27.34
N SER A 67 -23.85 -46.49 27.94
CA SER A 67 -24.55 -47.57 28.63
C SER A 67 -24.60 -47.43 30.16
N ILE A 68 -24.37 -46.28 30.73
CA ILE A 68 -24.61 -46.02 32.17
C ILE A 68 -26.04 -45.50 32.33
N THR A 69 -26.98 -46.42 32.39
CA THR A 69 -28.34 -46.17 32.81
C THR A 69 -28.42 -45.91 34.34
N SER A 70 -29.24 -44.94 34.67
CA SER A 70 -29.72 -44.54 35.94
C SER A 70 -30.16 -45.74 36.82
N GLU A 71 -29.41 -46.01 37.88
CA GLU A 71 -29.88 -46.56 39.16
C GLU A 71 -28.67 -46.74 40.09
N ASP A 72 -28.42 -45.72 40.92
CA ASP A 72 -27.89 -45.87 42.27
C ASP A 72 -27.96 -44.50 42.98
N VAL A 73 -29.10 -44.32 43.68
CA VAL A 73 -29.29 -43.20 44.62
C VAL A 73 -28.62 -43.56 45.91
N ILE A 74 -27.50 -42.92 46.23
CA ILE A 74 -26.92 -42.89 47.58
C ILE A 74 -27.17 -41.50 48.18
N PRO A 75 -27.63 -41.41 49.46
CA PRO A 75 -28.10 -40.15 50.06
C PRO A 75 -26.97 -39.20 50.38
N ALA A 76 -27.25 -37.90 50.26
CA ALA A 76 -26.36 -36.80 50.45
C ALA A 76 -25.78 -36.67 51.88
N PRO A 77 -24.48 -36.38 52.04
CA PRO A 77 -23.96 -35.71 53.24
C PRO A 77 -23.99 -34.21 53.04
N SER A 78 -24.30 -33.53 54.16
CA SER A 78 -24.48 -32.14 54.36
C SER A 78 -23.35 -31.22 53.85
N ALA A 79 -23.75 -30.04 53.40
CA ALA A 79 -22.93 -28.96 52.88
C ALA A 79 -21.80 -28.52 53.83
N GLU A 80 -20.58 -28.59 53.35
CA GLU A 80 -19.49 -27.70 53.72
C GLU A 80 -18.80 -27.18 52.45
N ASN A 81 -18.56 -25.87 52.47
CA ASN A 81 -18.06 -25.05 51.39
C ASN A 81 -16.84 -25.66 50.68
N SER A 82 -17.02 -26.08 49.44
CA SER A 82 -15.97 -26.13 48.43
C SER A 82 -16.57 -25.58 47.14
N THR A 83 -16.17 -24.37 46.76
CA THR A 83 -16.36 -23.80 45.42
C THR A 83 -15.63 -24.69 44.43
N VAL A 84 -16.32 -25.71 43.91
CA VAL A 84 -15.89 -26.40 42.72
C VAL A 84 -16.16 -25.43 41.55
N GLU A 85 -15.11 -24.80 41.03
CA GLU A 85 -15.18 -24.12 39.76
C GLU A 85 -15.69 -25.14 38.73
N VAL A 86 -16.92 -24.96 38.31
CA VAL A 86 -17.48 -25.63 37.14
C VAL A 86 -16.80 -24.97 35.94
N ILE A 87 -15.58 -25.39 35.66
CA ILE A 87 -14.92 -25.05 34.39
C ILE A 87 -15.77 -25.68 33.29
N ASN A 88 -16.40 -24.85 32.51
CA ASN A 88 -17.27 -25.24 31.41
C ASN A 88 -16.53 -26.26 30.49
N LEU A 89 -17.16 -27.36 30.16
CA LEU A 89 -16.59 -28.43 29.33
C LEU A 89 -16.09 -27.88 28.00
N ASP A 90 -16.80 -26.88 27.45
CA ASP A 90 -16.41 -26.18 26.22
C ASP A 90 -15.08 -25.45 26.35
N GLU A 91 -14.81 -24.86 27.53
CA GLU A 91 -13.56 -24.18 27.82
C GLU A 91 -12.38 -25.17 27.94
N ARG A 92 -12.60 -26.32 28.54
CA ARG A 92 -11.61 -27.42 28.60
C ARG A 92 -11.32 -28.03 27.24
N ILE A 93 -12.36 -28.21 26.41
CA ILE A 93 -12.20 -28.69 25.01
C ILE A 93 -11.45 -27.64 24.21
N ALA A 94 -11.79 -26.36 24.32
CA ALA A 94 -11.09 -25.28 23.64
C ALA A 94 -9.61 -25.19 24.03
N VAL A 95 -9.29 -25.33 25.32
CA VAL A 95 -7.91 -25.38 25.82
C VAL A 95 -7.15 -26.61 25.27
N GLN A 96 -7.77 -27.79 25.29
CA GLN A 96 -7.13 -29.00 24.79
C GLN A 96 -6.95 -28.98 23.27
N VAL A 97 -7.94 -28.51 22.52
CA VAL A 97 -7.84 -28.31 21.06
C VAL A 97 -6.76 -27.28 20.72
N ASN A 98 -6.72 -26.18 21.46
CA ASN A 98 -5.66 -25.16 21.26
C ASN A 98 -4.27 -25.74 21.59
N GLN A 99 -4.10 -26.51 22.66
CA GLN A 99 -2.83 -27.17 22.99
C GLN A 99 -2.41 -28.19 21.91
N GLN A 100 -3.34 -28.95 21.36
CA GLN A 100 -3.04 -29.89 20.26
C GLN A 100 -2.73 -29.16 18.94
N LEU A 101 -3.44 -28.10 18.63
CA LEU A 101 -3.11 -27.22 17.51
C LEU A 101 -1.74 -26.55 17.71
N GLU A 102 -1.42 -26.17 18.94
CA GLU A 102 -0.13 -25.60 19.30
C GLU A 102 1.05 -26.53 19.07
N THR A 103 0.91 -27.78 19.34
CA THR A 103 1.97 -28.78 19.13
C THR A 103 2.07 -29.25 17.67
N ARG A 104 1.00 -29.20 16.90
CA ARG A 104 0.94 -29.74 15.52
C ARG A 104 1.14 -28.68 14.44
N LEU A 105 0.80 -27.42 14.69
CA LEU A 105 0.92 -26.31 13.74
C LEU A 105 1.85 -25.24 14.30
N PRO A 106 3.12 -25.20 13.91
CA PRO A 106 4.10 -24.23 14.40
C PRO A 106 3.80 -22.80 13.94
N VAL A 107 2.89 -22.63 12.96
CA VAL A 107 2.53 -21.34 12.37
C VAL A 107 1.03 -21.12 12.51
N ALA A 108 0.65 -19.96 13.05
CA ALA A 108 -0.72 -19.46 13.07
C ALA A 108 -0.99 -18.63 11.82
N ALA A 109 -2.12 -18.90 11.15
CA ALA A 109 -2.63 -18.11 10.04
C ALA A 109 -3.83 -17.29 10.49
N SER A 110 -3.88 -16.02 10.11
CA SER A 110 -5.02 -15.12 10.36
C SER A 110 -5.26 -14.21 9.17
N GLN A 111 -6.51 -13.79 8.98
CA GLN A 111 -6.85 -12.78 8.00
C GLN A 111 -6.60 -11.39 8.63
N THR A 112 -5.99 -10.49 7.87
CA THR A 112 -5.89 -9.06 8.18
C THR A 112 -6.87 -8.29 7.31
N GLY A 113 -7.11 -6.99 7.59
CA GLY A 113 -8.03 -6.17 6.78
C GLY A 113 -7.71 -6.14 5.29
N SER A 114 -6.46 -6.44 4.89
CA SER A 114 -6.01 -6.43 3.50
C SER A 114 -4.99 -7.53 3.22
N GLY A 115 -5.31 -8.79 3.54
CA GLY A 115 -4.44 -9.92 3.25
C GLY A 115 -4.38 -10.97 4.35
N PHE A 116 -3.30 -11.74 4.35
CA PHE A 116 -3.07 -12.84 5.29
C PHE A 116 -1.80 -12.61 6.09
N ARG A 117 -1.88 -12.95 7.37
CA ARG A 117 -0.76 -12.96 8.29
C ARG A 117 -0.45 -14.40 8.69
N LEU A 118 0.81 -14.77 8.53
CA LEU A 118 1.39 -16.01 9.04
C LEU A 118 2.38 -15.65 10.14
N ALA A 119 2.25 -16.22 11.32
CA ALA A 119 3.15 -15.92 12.44
C ALA A 119 3.51 -17.20 13.20
N THR A 120 4.77 -17.30 13.63
CA THR A 120 5.16 -18.31 14.60
C THR A 120 4.62 -17.96 15.98
N ARG A 121 4.38 -18.98 16.81
CA ARG A 121 3.78 -18.77 18.12
C ARG A 121 4.68 -18.07 19.12
N ASP A 122 6.00 -18.23 18.96
CA ASP A 122 7.00 -17.52 19.75
C ASP A 122 7.12 -16.01 19.38
N GLY A 123 6.40 -15.58 18.33
CA GLY A 123 6.39 -14.19 17.87
C GLY A 123 7.71 -13.74 17.20
N ASN A 124 8.66 -14.64 16.96
CA ASN A 124 9.95 -14.29 16.36
C ASN A 124 9.89 -14.16 14.84
N TRP A 125 8.88 -14.77 14.20
CA TRP A 125 8.69 -14.72 12.75
C TRP A 125 7.26 -14.35 12.40
N GLU A 126 7.13 -13.38 11.50
CA GLU A 126 5.85 -12.97 10.93
C GLU A 126 6.02 -12.65 9.45
N THR A 127 5.02 -13.05 8.66
CA THR A 127 4.91 -12.70 7.24
C THR A 127 3.49 -12.27 6.94
N ASN A 128 3.33 -11.08 6.38
CA ASN A 128 2.08 -10.55 5.87
C ASN A 128 2.10 -10.60 4.34
N LEU A 129 1.07 -11.19 3.74
CA LEU A 129 0.86 -11.28 2.30
C LEU A 129 -0.31 -10.39 1.92
N GLN A 130 -0.13 -9.53 0.93
CA GLN A 130 -1.16 -8.65 0.43
C GLN A 130 -1.10 -8.57 -1.10
N TRP A 131 -2.26 -8.58 -1.72
CA TRP A 131 -2.45 -8.32 -3.14
C TRP A 131 -3.18 -7.00 -3.33
N ARG A 132 -2.83 -6.24 -4.36
CA ARG A 132 -3.53 -5.02 -4.72
C ARG A 132 -3.69 -4.90 -6.23
N ALA A 133 -4.92 -4.58 -6.64
CA ALA A 133 -5.27 -4.23 -8.00
C ALA A 133 -5.81 -2.80 -8.09
N GLN A 134 -5.40 -2.07 -9.12
CA GLN A 134 -5.95 -0.79 -9.50
C GLN A 134 -6.38 -0.85 -10.96
N THR A 135 -7.67 -0.78 -11.20
CA THR A 135 -8.23 -0.63 -12.55
C THR A 135 -8.65 0.82 -12.75
N ARG A 136 -8.39 1.36 -13.93
CA ARG A 136 -8.60 2.77 -14.22
C ARG A 136 -9.19 2.99 -15.59
N PHE A 137 -10.12 3.94 -15.68
CA PHE A 137 -10.53 4.61 -16.90
C PHE A 137 -9.95 6.03 -16.90
N THR A 138 -9.41 6.48 -18.04
CA THR A 138 -8.90 7.84 -18.22
C THR A 138 -9.35 8.37 -19.59
N SER A 139 -9.84 9.61 -19.61
CA SER A 139 -10.20 10.33 -20.84
C SER A 139 -9.89 11.85 -20.66
N PRO A 140 -9.11 12.46 -21.53
CA PRO A 140 -8.20 11.86 -22.50
C PRO A 140 -7.04 11.12 -21.84
N TYR A 141 -6.57 10.04 -22.44
CA TYR A 141 -5.52 9.19 -21.86
C TYR A 141 -4.12 9.76 -22.04
N ARG A 142 -3.82 10.31 -23.21
CA ARG A 142 -2.47 10.74 -23.58
C ARG A 142 -2.13 12.15 -23.11
N SER A 143 -3.10 12.97 -22.76
CA SER A 143 -2.80 14.27 -22.16
C SER A 143 -2.11 14.08 -20.82
N ASP A 144 -0.82 14.25 -20.79
CA ASP A 144 0.01 14.06 -19.61
C ASP A 144 0.62 15.39 -19.16
N PRO A 145 0.04 16.02 -18.11
CA PRO A 145 0.54 17.31 -17.60
C PRO A 145 1.90 17.19 -16.94
N ARG A 146 2.47 16.01 -16.87
CA ARG A 146 3.82 15.77 -16.36
C ARG A 146 4.91 16.19 -17.35
N GLN A 147 4.55 16.41 -18.62
CA GLN A 147 5.47 16.83 -19.67
C GLN A 147 4.82 17.91 -20.50
N ILE A 148 5.56 18.95 -20.82
CA ILE A 148 5.10 20.07 -21.64
C ILE A 148 4.68 19.59 -23.04
N SER A 149 5.46 18.72 -23.64
CA SER A 149 5.23 18.14 -24.97
C SER A 149 4.00 17.22 -25.07
N SER A 150 3.31 16.93 -23.96
CA SER A 150 2.16 16.02 -23.93
C SER A 150 0.81 16.71 -23.81
N PHE A 151 0.76 18.04 -23.84
CA PHE A 151 -0.49 18.77 -23.92
C PHE A 151 -1.12 18.65 -25.32
N ASN A 152 -2.46 18.68 -25.36
CA ASN A 152 -3.24 18.52 -26.60
C ASN A 152 -2.97 17.23 -27.39
N ALA A 153 -2.45 16.20 -26.76
CA ALA A 153 -2.35 14.90 -27.40
C ALA A 153 -3.75 14.32 -27.71
N ASP A 154 -3.83 13.52 -28.77
CA ASP A 154 -5.08 12.95 -29.28
C ASP A 154 -6.02 12.45 -28.17
N ASN A 155 -7.29 12.83 -28.29
CA ASN A 155 -8.38 12.45 -27.38
C ASN A 155 -8.67 10.95 -27.49
N GLN A 156 -8.01 10.16 -26.67
CA GLN A 156 -8.25 8.73 -26.55
C GLN A 156 -8.78 8.43 -25.14
N SER A 157 -9.76 7.54 -25.07
CA SER A 157 -10.20 6.98 -23.79
C SER A 157 -9.57 5.61 -23.58
N ASN A 158 -9.10 5.32 -22.37
CA ASN A 158 -8.42 4.07 -22.08
C ASN A 158 -8.86 3.44 -20.77
N PHE A 159 -9.03 2.11 -20.79
CA PHE A 159 -9.10 1.28 -19.60
C PHE A 159 -7.77 0.55 -19.39
N GLU A 160 -7.21 0.65 -18.22
CA GLU A 160 -5.95 -0.01 -17.88
C GLU A 160 -5.99 -0.71 -16.51
N ALA A 161 -5.24 -1.80 -16.38
CA ALA A 161 -4.83 -2.31 -15.08
C ALA A 161 -3.60 -1.51 -14.64
N ARG A 162 -3.82 -0.37 -13.99
CA ARG A 162 -2.76 0.60 -13.67
C ARG A 162 -1.67 0.05 -12.77
N ARG A 163 -2.05 -0.79 -11.80
CA ARG A 163 -1.12 -1.47 -10.89
C ARG A 163 -1.69 -2.82 -10.47
N LEU A 164 -0.87 -3.85 -10.60
CA LEU A 164 -1.10 -5.15 -9.96
C LEU A 164 0.12 -5.44 -9.09
N ARG A 165 -0.08 -5.52 -7.79
CA ARG A 165 1.04 -5.60 -6.85
C ARG A 165 0.85 -6.69 -5.82
N MET A 166 1.93 -7.40 -5.58
CA MET A 166 2.09 -8.31 -4.45
C MET A 166 3.05 -7.69 -3.44
N LYS A 167 2.67 -7.74 -2.17
CA LYS A 167 3.47 -7.24 -1.07
C LYS A 167 3.69 -8.36 -0.06
N ILE A 168 4.91 -8.46 0.41
CA ILE A 168 5.33 -9.40 1.44
C ILE A 168 6.13 -8.59 2.46
N GLY A 169 5.71 -8.63 3.72
CA GLY A 169 6.41 -7.92 4.79
C GLY A 169 6.17 -8.57 6.13
N GLY A 170 7.09 -8.34 7.05
CA GLY A 170 7.01 -8.91 8.38
C GLY A 170 8.30 -8.72 9.15
N HIS A 171 8.58 -9.62 10.07
CA HIS A 171 9.85 -9.65 10.80
C HIS A 171 10.37 -11.08 10.91
N GLY A 172 11.67 -11.21 11.19
CA GLY A 172 12.32 -12.49 11.39
C GLY A 172 13.41 -12.41 12.46
N PHE A 173 13.68 -13.53 13.15
CA PHE A 173 14.59 -13.68 14.29
C PHE A 173 14.12 -12.92 15.54
N GLN A 174 13.72 -11.66 15.38
CA GLN A 174 13.25 -10.79 16.45
C GLN A 174 12.26 -9.74 15.88
N PRO A 175 11.26 -9.26 16.64
CA PRO A 175 10.29 -8.26 16.16
C PRO A 175 10.90 -6.92 15.70
N TRP A 176 12.09 -6.56 16.19
CA TRP A 176 12.79 -5.33 15.80
C TRP A 176 13.53 -5.43 14.45
N LEU A 177 13.67 -6.64 13.86
CA LEU A 177 14.28 -6.85 12.55
C LEU A 177 13.20 -7.18 11.54
N SER A 178 12.69 -6.16 10.83
CA SER A 178 11.62 -6.32 9.88
C SER A 178 12.10 -6.21 8.43
N TYR A 179 11.33 -6.82 7.53
CA TYR A 179 11.59 -6.82 6.10
C TYR A 179 10.34 -6.44 5.32
N TYR A 180 10.52 -5.96 4.08
CA TYR A 180 9.42 -5.67 3.18
C TYR A 180 9.86 -5.81 1.73
N PHE A 181 9.00 -6.45 0.92
CA PHE A 181 9.14 -6.60 -0.53
C PHE A 181 7.83 -6.17 -1.20
N GLU A 182 7.94 -5.47 -2.34
CA GLU A 182 6.80 -5.17 -3.19
C GLU A 182 7.18 -5.46 -4.65
N VAL A 183 6.37 -6.29 -5.31
CA VAL A 183 6.51 -6.65 -6.71
C VAL A 183 5.38 -5.99 -7.49
N ASP A 184 5.72 -5.29 -8.57
CA ASP A 184 4.77 -4.71 -9.53
C ASP A 184 4.73 -5.59 -10.78
N LEU A 185 3.58 -6.18 -11.06
CA LEU A 185 3.35 -7.06 -12.20
C LEU A 185 3.06 -6.29 -13.50
N GLN A 186 2.68 -5.04 -13.39
CA GLN A 186 2.42 -4.04 -14.45
C GLN A 186 1.97 -4.63 -15.79
N PRO A 187 0.72 -5.04 -15.94
CA PRO A 187 0.24 -5.77 -17.11
C PRO A 187 -0.06 -4.88 -18.33
N SER A 188 -0.32 -3.58 -18.09
CA SER A 188 -0.72 -2.65 -19.16
C SER A 188 0.48 -1.99 -19.82
N ARG A 189 0.49 -1.93 -21.14
CA ARG A 189 1.48 -1.28 -22.00
C ARG A 189 0.86 -0.86 -23.32
N ASP A 190 1.47 0.10 -23.99
CA ASP A 190 1.06 0.54 -25.32
C ASP A 190 1.43 -0.48 -26.40
N VAL A 191 0.63 -0.54 -27.46
CA VAL A 191 0.83 -1.49 -28.57
C VAL A 191 2.16 -1.25 -29.28
N ASP A 192 2.58 0.02 -29.37
CA ASP A 192 3.79 0.43 -30.06
C ASP A 192 5.07 0.28 -29.22
N ASP A 193 4.94 -0.07 -27.93
CA ASP A 193 6.08 -0.30 -27.05
C ASP A 193 6.58 -1.74 -27.16
N SER A 194 7.24 -2.03 -28.29
CA SER A 194 7.87 -3.33 -28.54
C SER A 194 9.01 -3.66 -27.57
N SER A 195 9.54 -2.65 -26.85
CA SER A 195 10.62 -2.79 -25.88
C SER A 195 10.13 -3.07 -24.45
N ALA A 196 8.85 -2.86 -24.17
CA ALA A 196 8.28 -3.08 -22.84
C ALA A 196 8.14 -4.58 -22.56
N SER A 197 9.13 -5.16 -21.95
CA SER A 197 8.99 -6.50 -21.38
C SER A 197 7.93 -6.47 -20.26
N SER A 198 6.93 -7.34 -20.35
CA SER A 198 5.89 -7.55 -19.33
C SER A 198 6.44 -8.26 -18.08
N SER A 199 7.70 -8.03 -17.72
CA SER A 199 8.34 -8.70 -16.61
C SER A 199 7.92 -8.10 -15.27
N ALA A 200 7.56 -8.98 -14.34
CA ALA A 200 7.41 -8.60 -12.94
C ALA A 200 8.71 -7.94 -12.43
N ARG A 201 8.59 -6.84 -11.68
CA ARG A 201 9.75 -6.12 -11.15
C ARG A 201 9.60 -5.85 -9.66
N VAL A 202 10.67 -6.12 -8.94
CA VAL A 202 10.78 -5.72 -7.53
C VAL A 202 10.92 -4.21 -7.48
N ILE A 203 9.96 -3.55 -6.83
CA ILE A 203 9.96 -2.08 -6.71
C ILE A 203 10.42 -1.61 -5.33
N ASP A 204 10.13 -2.35 -4.27
CA ASP A 204 10.64 -2.12 -2.91
C ASP A 204 11.25 -3.41 -2.38
N TRP A 205 12.40 -3.30 -1.74
CA TRP A 205 12.99 -4.31 -0.88
C TRP A 205 13.79 -3.60 0.21
N ARG A 206 13.52 -3.91 1.46
CA ARG A 206 14.18 -3.23 2.56
C ARG A 206 14.19 -4.08 3.81
N ILE A 207 15.18 -3.78 4.65
CA ILE A 207 15.32 -4.28 6.00
C ILE A 207 15.31 -3.07 6.94
N ASP A 208 14.45 -3.14 7.96
CA ASP A 208 14.37 -2.14 9.02
C ASP A 208 14.89 -2.75 10.33
N ILE A 209 15.81 -2.06 10.99
CA ILE A 209 16.37 -2.39 12.30
C ILE A 209 15.82 -1.36 13.28
N ALA A 210 14.73 -1.68 13.99
CA ALA A 210 14.02 -0.78 14.89
C ALA A 210 14.22 -1.19 16.36
N LYS A 211 15.49 -1.31 16.76
CA LYS A 211 15.87 -1.81 18.09
C LYS A 211 15.81 -0.73 19.19
N TRP A 212 15.87 0.54 18.81
CA TRP A 212 15.99 1.65 19.76
C TRP A 212 14.65 2.39 19.90
N ASP A 213 14.31 2.84 21.10
CA ASP A 213 13.06 3.54 21.40
C ASP A 213 12.88 4.86 20.62
N TRP A 214 13.99 5.50 20.27
CA TRP A 214 13.99 6.73 19.48
C TRP A 214 13.85 6.46 17.97
N GLY A 215 14.11 5.24 17.47
CA GLY A 215 14.05 4.95 16.04
C GLY A 215 14.88 3.76 15.59
N GLY A 216 15.41 3.84 14.35
CA GLY A 216 16.13 2.73 13.75
C GLY A 216 16.84 3.09 12.46
N ILE A 217 17.37 2.06 11.82
CA ILE A 217 18.08 2.13 10.54
C ILE A 217 17.30 1.33 9.50
N ARG A 218 17.18 1.89 8.31
CA ARG A 218 16.61 1.22 7.13
C ARG A 218 17.68 1.08 6.08
N VAL A 219 17.79 -0.09 5.45
CA VAL A 219 18.66 -0.36 4.30
C VAL A 219 17.88 -1.04 3.19
N GLY A 220 18.28 -0.81 1.93
CA GLY A 220 17.66 -1.42 0.77
C GLY A 220 17.17 -0.41 -0.26
N GLN A 221 16.02 -0.70 -0.88
CA GLN A 221 15.37 0.14 -1.88
C GLN A 221 13.93 0.44 -1.48
N TRP A 222 13.57 1.71 -1.40
CA TRP A 222 12.20 2.15 -1.09
C TRP A 222 11.95 3.58 -1.59
N LYS A 223 10.71 4.02 -1.56
CA LYS A 223 10.37 5.44 -1.75
C LYS A 223 10.98 6.24 -0.61
N VAL A 224 11.97 7.06 -0.91
CA VAL A 224 12.70 7.85 0.09
C VAL A 224 11.75 8.77 0.83
N ASP A 225 11.91 8.87 2.15
CA ASP A 225 11.04 9.63 3.05
C ASP A 225 11.29 11.17 2.91
N LEU A 226 11.36 11.70 1.67
CA LEU A 226 11.58 13.12 1.41
C LEU A 226 10.28 13.91 1.53
N ASN A 227 9.28 13.62 0.70
CA ASN A 227 8.05 14.38 0.60
C ASN A 227 6.81 13.53 0.85
N ARG A 228 5.82 14.09 1.55
CA ARG A 228 4.63 13.43 2.04
C ARG A 228 3.81 12.76 0.93
N GLU A 229 3.54 13.49 -0.15
CA GLU A 229 2.71 12.96 -1.23
C GLU A 229 3.32 11.70 -1.87
N ARG A 230 4.65 11.65 -2.00
CA ARG A 230 5.31 10.49 -2.58
C ARG A 230 5.34 9.29 -1.67
N VAL A 231 5.64 9.49 -0.40
CA VAL A 231 5.77 8.40 0.59
C VAL A 231 4.45 7.65 0.74
N ASP A 232 3.32 8.35 0.77
CA ASP A 232 2.03 7.69 0.86
C ASP A 232 1.80 6.70 -0.29
N SER A 233 1.12 5.60 0.04
CA SER A 233 0.86 4.53 -0.92
C SER A 233 -0.03 5.03 -2.06
N SER A 234 0.26 4.60 -3.30
CA SER A 234 -0.61 4.89 -4.44
C SER A 234 -2.05 4.34 -4.32
N GLY A 235 -2.32 3.38 -3.44
CA GLY A 235 -3.68 2.90 -3.12
C GLY A 235 -4.35 3.71 -2.01
N ARG A 236 -3.68 4.71 -1.44
CA ARG A 236 -4.20 5.53 -0.34
C ARG A 236 -4.25 7.02 -0.67
N GLN A 237 -4.02 7.35 -1.95
CA GLN A 237 -4.11 8.73 -2.42
C GLN A 237 -5.56 9.24 -2.34
N GLN A 238 -5.73 10.54 -2.14
CA GLN A 238 -7.01 11.23 -2.13
C GLN A 238 -7.55 11.46 -3.55
N PHE A 239 -6.66 11.50 -4.54
CA PHE A 239 -6.97 11.60 -5.97
C PHE A 239 -6.46 10.36 -6.72
N VAL A 240 -6.90 10.17 -7.95
CA VAL A 240 -6.49 9.03 -8.78
C VAL A 240 -4.98 8.96 -8.97
N GLU A 241 -4.32 10.11 -9.15
CA GLU A 241 -2.85 10.24 -9.19
C GLU A 241 -2.37 11.38 -8.30
N ARG A 242 -1.08 11.38 -8.03
CA ARG A 242 -0.39 12.49 -7.36
C ARG A 242 -0.43 13.74 -8.23
N SER A 243 -0.16 14.89 -7.61
CA SER A 243 -0.07 16.19 -8.28
C SER A 243 1.00 16.20 -9.38
N ILE A 244 0.89 17.18 -10.28
CA ILE A 244 1.92 17.44 -11.30
C ILE A 244 3.28 17.75 -10.67
N ALA A 245 3.31 18.41 -9.52
CA ALA A 245 4.53 18.73 -8.79
C ALA A 245 5.29 17.46 -8.34
N ASN A 246 4.58 16.40 -7.94
CA ASN A 246 5.23 15.15 -7.52
C ASN A 246 6.08 14.52 -8.63
N ARG A 247 5.69 14.68 -9.90
CA ARG A 247 6.46 14.12 -11.02
C ARG A 247 7.82 14.76 -11.17
N VAL A 248 7.92 16.04 -10.93
CA VAL A 248 9.14 16.83 -11.09
C VAL A 248 10.04 16.69 -9.84
N PHE A 249 9.47 16.84 -8.64
CA PHE A 249 10.23 17.07 -7.42
C PHE A 249 10.47 15.85 -6.53
N THR A 250 9.95 14.68 -6.88
CA THR A 250 10.19 13.49 -6.04
C THR A 250 11.56 12.87 -6.28
N MET A 251 12.17 12.32 -5.22
CA MET A 251 13.31 11.40 -5.33
C MET A 251 12.90 9.99 -5.72
N ASP A 252 11.64 9.63 -5.54
CA ASP A 252 11.07 8.30 -5.71
C ASP A 252 11.84 7.21 -4.95
N ARG A 253 12.16 6.11 -5.61
CA ARG A 253 12.86 4.95 -5.04
C ARG A 253 14.35 5.05 -5.29
N GLN A 254 15.11 4.92 -4.21
CA GLN A 254 16.56 4.88 -4.25
C GLN A 254 17.07 3.66 -3.50
N VAL A 255 18.24 3.17 -3.88
CA VAL A 255 19.00 2.18 -3.12
C VAL A 255 19.91 2.91 -2.15
N GLY A 256 19.88 2.54 -0.87
CA GLY A 256 20.69 3.23 0.13
C GLY A 256 20.43 2.82 1.58
N ALA A 257 20.82 3.70 2.49
CA ALA A 257 20.64 3.55 3.92
C ALA A 257 20.11 4.85 4.55
N GLN A 258 19.30 4.72 5.59
CA GLN A 258 18.66 5.85 6.27
C GLN A 258 18.55 5.58 7.77
N ILE A 259 18.94 6.56 8.58
CA ILE A 259 18.57 6.65 10.00
C ILE A 259 17.24 7.40 10.08
N ARG A 260 16.35 6.92 10.93
CA ARG A 260 15.02 7.50 11.12
C ARG A 260 14.60 7.40 12.58
N GLY A 261 13.92 8.43 13.07
CA GLY A 261 13.55 8.44 14.47
C GLY A 261 12.29 9.25 14.77
N HIS A 262 11.80 9.04 15.99
CA HIS A 262 10.67 9.75 16.58
C HIS A 262 11.00 10.05 18.02
N ILE A 263 11.21 11.31 18.34
CA ILE A 263 11.67 11.81 19.64
C ILE A 263 10.63 12.76 20.23
N PHE A 264 10.68 12.96 21.55
CA PHE A 264 9.77 13.83 22.32
C PHE A 264 8.29 13.51 22.07
N LYS A 265 7.98 12.22 21.89
CA LYS A 265 6.63 11.71 21.57
C LYS A 265 5.59 12.25 22.56
N GLU A 266 4.41 12.58 22.03
CA GLU A 266 3.25 13.06 22.80
C GLU A 266 3.49 14.35 23.59
N THR A 267 4.49 15.14 23.20
CA THR A 267 4.76 16.47 23.77
C THR A 267 4.61 17.56 22.69
N PRO A 268 4.53 18.85 23.05
CA PRO A 268 4.56 19.94 22.06
C PRO A 268 5.83 19.98 21.20
N ALA A 269 6.90 19.28 21.61
CA ALA A 269 8.15 19.13 20.89
C ALA A 269 8.24 17.80 20.10
N ASP A 270 7.13 17.09 19.91
CA ASP A 270 7.08 15.83 19.16
C ASP A 270 7.68 15.98 17.75
N MET A 271 8.75 15.23 17.46
CA MET A 271 9.51 15.35 16.21
C MET A 271 9.86 14.01 15.61
N ARG A 272 9.74 13.92 14.27
CA ARG A 272 10.34 12.86 13.45
C ARG A 272 11.51 13.40 12.65
N PHE A 273 12.58 12.61 12.54
CA PHE A 273 13.71 12.95 11.72
C PHE A 273 14.13 11.78 10.82
N TYR A 274 14.73 12.13 9.69
CA TYR A 274 15.25 11.18 8.71
C TYR A 274 16.55 11.76 8.14
N ALA A 275 17.59 10.93 8.04
CA ALA A 275 18.84 11.28 7.39
C ALA A 275 19.34 10.06 6.63
N GLY A 276 19.66 10.22 5.35
CA GLY A 276 19.97 9.08 4.49
C GLY A 276 21.03 9.38 3.44
N VAL A 277 21.65 8.30 2.96
CA VAL A 277 22.59 8.28 1.86
C VAL A 277 22.14 7.24 0.84
N PHE A 278 22.14 7.61 -0.44
CA PHE A 278 21.59 6.81 -1.53
C PHE A 278 22.47 6.90 -2.78
N ASN A 279 22.32 5.95 -3.71
CA ASN A 279 23.06 5.97 -4.96
C ASN A 279 22.75 7.19 -5.87
N GLY A 280 21.53 7.77 -5.81
CA GLY A 280 21.13 8.87 -6.70
C GLY A 280 20.58 8.43 -8.06
N GLU A 281 20.88 7.24 -8.51
CA GLU A 281 20.55 6.72 -9.86
C GLU A 281 19.16 6.12 -9.99
N GLY A 282 18.35 6.17 -8.94
CA GLY A 282 17.00 5.64 -8.95
C GLY A 282 16.94 4.14 -8.62
N ARG A 283 15.83 3.54 -9.06
CA ARG A 283 15.49 2.18 -8.69
C ARG A 283 16.36 1.14 -9.40
N SER A 284 16.99 0.24 -8.63
CA SER A 284 17.76 -0.93 -9.11
C SER A 284 18.94 -0.58 -10.01
N VAL A 285 19.51 0.61 -9.83
CA VAL A 285 20.66 1.08 -10.56
C VAL A 285 21.84 1.23 -9.61
N ASN A 286 23.01 0.77 -10.04
CA ASN A 286 24.26 0.97 -9.32
C ASN A 286 24.73 2.40 -9.52
N ASN A 287 25.42 2.94 -8.52
CA ASN A 287 26.11 4.21 -8.68
C ASN A 287 27.23 4.07 -9.73
N THR A 288 27.32 5.01 -10.67
CA THR A 288 28.25 5.00 -11.80
C THR A 288 29.35 6.05 -11.72
N ASP A 289 29.27 6.99 -10.76
CA ASP A 289 30.18 8.16 -10.68
C ASP A 289 30.88 8.35 -9.34
N ASN A 290 30.73 7.66 -8.31
CA ASN A 290 31.24 7.84 -6.95
C ASN A 290 30.52 8.93 -6.13
N ASP A 291 29.61 9.69 -6.70
CA ASP A 291 28.85 10.70 -5.98
C ASP A 291 27.61 10.06 -5.37
N MET A 292 27.31 10.43 -4.15
CA MET A 292 26.17 9.89 -3.42
C MET A 292 25.11 10.99 -3.23
N MET A 293 23.86 10.57 -3.22
CA MET A 293 22.74 11.45 -2.87
C MET A 293 22.57 11.48 -1.35
N TYR A 294 22.56 12.66 -0.75
CA TYR A 294 22.33 12.88 0.67
C TYR A 294 20.99 13.54 0.91
N MET A 295 20.24 13.06 1.88
CA MET A 295 18.91 13.57 2.21
C MET A 295 18.75 13.79 3.71
N GLY A 296 18.08 14.88 4.08
CA GLY A 296 17.64 15.20 5.43
C GLY A 296 16.16 15.60 5.47
N ARG A 297 15.46 15.24 6.55
CA ARG A 297 14.09 15.65 6.82
C ARG A 297 13.85 15.79 8.32
N LEU A 298 13.19 16.89 8.72
CA LEU A 298 12.68 17.11 10.08
C LEU A 298 11.18 17.41 9.98
N GLN A 299 10.37 16.69 10.77
CA GLN A 299 8.93 16.92 10.89
C GLN A 299 8.62 17.25 12.35
N TRP A 300 7.92 18.35 12.59
CA TRP A 300 7.39 18.75 13.87
C TRP A 300 5.88 18.51 13.93
N ASN A 301 5.45 17.66 14.85
CA ASN A 301 4.05 17.39 15.16
C ASN A 301 3.55 18.38 16.21
N PHE A 302 3.28 19.62 15.80
CA PHE A 302 3.11 20.81 16.66
C PHE A 302 1.94 20.74 17.64
N LEU A 303 1.05 19.78 17.47
CA LEU A 303 -0.05 19.49 18.44
C LEU A 303 0.27 18.30 19.37
N GLY A 304 1.53 17.84 19.38
CA GLY A 304 1.99 16.73 20.23
C GLY A 304 1.36 15.39 19.87
N ARG A 305 0.91 15.22 18.65
CA ARG A 305 0.33 13.95 18.14
C ARG A 305 0.91 13.65 16.75
N ASP A 306 1.39 12.43 16.62
CA ASP A 306 1.98 11.96 15.38
C ASP A 306 0.95 11.93 14.24
N LEU A 307 1.28 12.53 13.11
CA LEU A 307 0.45 12.54 11.92
C LEU A 307 0.97 11.52 10.91
N SER A 308 0.13 10.54 10.58
CA SER A 308 0.43 9.55 9.54
C SER A 308 0.64 10.21 8.17
N TRP A 309 1.32 9.49 7.25
CA TRP A 309 1.51 9.93 5.87
C TRP A 309 0.22 9.99 5.04
N ARG A 310 -0.87 9.39 5.51
CA ARG A 310 -2.14 9.26 4.77
C ARG A 310 -2.77 10.61 4.49
N GLN A 311 -3.28 10.77 3.28
CA GLN A 311 -3.89 12.02 2.82
C GLN A 311 -5.28 12.22 3.40
N THR A 312 -6.16 11.22 3.30
CA THR A 312 -7.58 11.31 3.75
C THR A 312 -7.71 11.08 5.25
N ASP A 313 -8.78 11.60 5.84
CA ASP A 313 -9.15 11.35 7.23
C ASP A 313 -10.29 10.31 7.37
N VAL A 314 -10.19 9.22 6.58
CA VAL A 314 -11.17 8.11 6.58
C VAL A 314 -11.26 7.40 7.95
N GLU A 315 -10.22 7.50 8.77
CA GLU A 315 -10.15 6.92 10.12
C GLU A 315 -10.81 7.82 11.18
N TYR A 316 -11.26 9.01 10.81
CA TYR A 316 -11.90 10.01 11.66
C TYR A 316 -11.04 10.41 12.88
N THR A 317 -10.13 11.32 12.66
CA THR A 317 -9.21 11.81 13.71
C THR A 317 -9.95 12.67 14.74
N ASP A 318 -10.17 12.14 15.94
CA ASP A 318 -10.97 12.78 17.01
C ASP A 318 -10.37 14.09 17.55
N LYS A 319 -9.05 14.22 17.56
CA LYS A 319 -8.33 15.39 18.08
C LYS A 319 -7.58 16.08 16.96
N PRO A 320 -7.56 17.42 16.91
CA PRO A 320 -6.76 18.14 15.92
C PRO A 320 -5.33 17.62 15.88
N THR A 321 -4.86 17.16 14.74
CA THR A 321 -3.52 16.59 14.55
C THR A 321 -2.88 17.26 13.35
N GLY A 322 -1.67 17.78 13.51
CA GLY A 322 -1.01 18.53 12.46
C GLY A 322 0.50 18.45 12.53
N SER A 323 1.14 18.60 11.38
CA SER A 323 2.59 18.59 11.25
C SER A 323 3.08 19.67 10.28
N LEU A 324 4.26 20.20 10.58
CA LEU A 324 5.11 20.98 9.70
C LEU A 324 6.37 20.18 9.43
N ALA A 325 6.88 20.22 8.20
CA ALA A 325 8.15 19.59 7.90
C ALA A 325 8.98 20.43 6.92
N ILE A 326 10.28 20.26 7.04
CA ILE A 326 11.26 20.71 6.07
C ILE A 326 12.14 19.51 5.71
N ALA A 327 12.42 19.37 4.42
CA ALA A 327 13.33 18.34 3.93
C ALA A 327 14.12 18.85 2.74
N GLY A 328 15.22 18.17 2.43
CA GLY A 328 16.01 18.49 1.26
C GLY A 328 16.95 17.36 0.91
N PHE A 329 17.51 17.43 -0.29
CA PHE A 329 18.56 16.55 -0.73
C PHE A 329 19.55 17.28 -1.65
N THR A 330 20.76 16.76 -1.73
CA THR A 330 21.78 17.13 -2.69
C THR A 330 22.30 15.88 -3.39
N THR A 331 22.61 16.00 -4.68
CA THR A 331 23.15 14.89 -5.47
C THR A 331 23.89 15.43 -6.69
N THR A 332 24.91 14.68 -7.13
CA THR A 332 25.56 14.84 -8.43
C THR A 332 25.29 13.59 -9.24
N GLY A 333 25.00 13.69 -10.54
CA GLY A 333 24.69 12.52 -11.36
C GLY A 333 24.27 12.87 -12.79
N SER A 334 23.72 11.88 -13.49
CA SER A 334 23.21 12.01 -14.87
C SER A 334 21.69 12.19 -14.96
N CYS A 335 20.99 12.26 -13.81
CA CYS A 335 19.54 12.30 -13.73
C CYS A 335 19.05 13.63 -13.18
N THR A 336 18.06 14.26 -13.83
CA THR A 336 17.41 15.47 -13.30
C THR A 336 16.05 15.20 -12.67
N ARG A 337 15.50 13.98 -12.83
CA ARG A 337 14.25 13.54 -12.17
C ARG A 337 14.22 12.02 -11.93
N TRP A 338 13.37 11.60 -11.01
CA TRP A 338 13.18 10.17 -10.69
C TRP A 338 11.70 9.79 -10.71
N SER A 339 11.45 8.54 -11.04
CA SER A 339 10.08 7.99 -11.10
C SER A 339 10.07 6.52 -10.73
N SER A 340 8.88 5.90 -10.68
CA SER A 340 8.77 4.46 -10.44
C SER A 340 9.41 3.59 -11.53
N SER A 341 9.72 4.16 -12.70
CA SER A 341 10.51 3.49 -13.75
C SER A 341 12.01 3.68 -13.60
N GLY A 342 12.46 4.57 -12.74
CA GLY A 342 13.87 4.84 -12.46
C GLY A 342 14.27 6.28 -12.72
N CYS A 343 15.54 6.49 -12.99
CA CYS A 343 16.17 7.74 -13.41
C CYS A 343 15.61 8.21 -14.77
N GLY A 344 15.57 9.50 -14.98
CA GLY A 344 15.22 10.18 -16.21
C GLY A 344 15.58 11.65 -16.13
N ASN A 345 15.32 12.40 -17.22
CA ASN A 345 15.56 13.81 -17.22
C ASN A 345 14.29 14.60 -17.55
N LEU A 346 14.23 15.82 -17.07
CA LEU A 346 13.21 16.78 -17.43
C LEU A 346 13.40 17.18 -18.89
N ASP A 347 12.34 17.68 -19.50
CA ASP A 347 12.40 18.19 -20.86
C ASP A 347 13.46 19.32 -20.94
N GLY A 348 14.18 19.40 -22.07
CA GLY A 348 15.27 20.34 -22.26
C GLY A 348 16.65 19.94 -21.70
N PHE A 349 16.73 18.90 -20.89
CA PHE A 349 17.99 18.35 -20.38
C PHE A 349 18.40 17.09 -21.18
N ASP A 350 19.71 16.82 -21.27
CA ASP A 350 20.22 15.64 -21.92
C ASP A 350 19.64 14.38 -21.33
N ARG A 351 19.32 13.39 -22.17
CA ARG A 351 18.86 12.08 -21.68
C ARG A 351 19.97 11.41 -20.87
N PRO A 352 19.66 10.61 -19.84
CA PRO A 352 20.68 9.96 -19.01
C PRO A 352 21.70 9.14 -19.81
N ALA A 353 21.29 8.55 -20.93
CA ALA A 353 22.19 7.80 -21.83
C ALA A 353 23.17 8.71 -22.62
N ASN A 354 22.90 10.00 -22.73
CA ASN A 354 23.72 10.99 -23.43
C ASN A 354 24.45 11.91 -22.44
N ALA A 355 23.99 12.00 -21.20
CA ALA A 355 24.62 12.79 -20.16
C ALA A 355 25.97 12.17 -19.77
N ILE A 356 26.96 13.01 -19.51
CA ILE A 356 28.22 12.55 -18.94
C ILE A 356 28.03 12.19 -17.45
N PRO A 357 28.79 11.25 -16.89
CA PRO A 357 28.75 10.96 -15.47
C PRO A 357 28.97 12.22 -14.64
N GLY A 358 28.09 12.49 -13.65
CA GLY A 358 28.18 13.67 -12.80
C GLY A 358 27.86 15.00 -13.49
N GLN A 359 27.13 14.98 -14.60
CA GLN A 359 26.79 16.20 -15.35
C GLN A 359 25.99 17.22 -14.55
N PHE A 360 24.99 16.75 -13.80
CA PHE A 360 24.06 17.62 -13.09
C PHE A 360 24.33 17.63 -11.59
N ASP A 361 24.56 18.83 -11.03
CA ASP A 361 24.48 19.06 -9.59
C ASP A 361 23.06 19.52 -9.26
N ILE A 362 22.45 18.90 -8.25
CA ILE A 362 21.07 19.15 -7.89
C ILE A 362 20.94 19.37 -6.39
N ASP A 363 20.38 20.50 -6.03
CA ASP A 363 19.94 20.83 -4.68
C ASP A 363 18.43 21.04 -4.64
N GLN A 364 17.77 20.43 -3.66
CA GLN A 364 16.32 20.63 -3.48
C GLN A 364 15.95 20.81 -2.02
N VAL A 365 15.01 21.71 -1.79
CA VAL A 365 14.33 21.89 -0.51
C VAL A 365 12.82 21.74 -0.70
N VAL A 366 12.14 21.16 0.26
CA VAL A 366 10.68 21.08 0.36
C VAL A 366 10.21 21.50 1.74
N GLN A 367 9.17 22.32 1.77
CA GLN A 367 8.42 22.68 2.96
C GLN A 367 7.04 22.00 2.88
N GLU A 368 6.54 21.47 4.01
CA GLU A 368 5.28 20.77 4.08
C GLU A 368 4.43 21.21 5.27
N PHE A 369 3.12 21.14 5.06
CA PHE A 369 2.11 21.23 6.10
C PHE A 369 1.09 20.11 5.90
N ALA A 370 0.60 19.51 6.99
CA ALA A 370 -0.53 18.61 6.96
C ALA A 370 -1.34 18.68 8.24
N PHE A 371 -2.66 18.52 8.11
CA PHE A 371 -3.61 18.60 9.21
C PHE A 371 -4.80 17.66 9.02
N LYS A 372 -5.30 17.09 10.13
CA LYS A 372 -6.50 16.25 10.18
C LYS A 372 -7.33 16.53 11.41
N TYR A 373 -8.64 16.52 11.22
CA TYR A 373 -9.58 16.65 12.31
C TYR A 373 -11.01 16.30 11.88
N ARG A 374 -11.63 15.32 12.51
CA ARG A 374 -13.04 14.94 12.37
C ARG A 374 -13.52 14.83 10.92
N GLY A 375 -12.82 14.01 10.14
CA GLY A 375 -13.11 13.77 8.73
C GLY A 375 -12.62 14.87 7.78
N PHE A 376 -12.02 15.95 8.29
CA PHE A 376 -11.31 16.95 7.50
C PHE A 376 -9.85 16.58 7.36
N SER A 377 -9.31 16.70 6.16
CA SER A 377 -7.89 16.56 5.87
C SER A 377 -7.42 17.70 4.98
N ALA A 378 -6.22 18.21 5.25
CA ALA A 378 -5.55 19.18 4.41
C ALA A 378 -4.05 18.90 4.39
N GLN A 379 -3.41 19.10 3.25
CA GLN A 379 -1.97 19.05 3.13
C GLN A 379 -1.46 19.97 2.00
N GLN A 380 -0.20 20.35 2.11
CA GLN A 380 0.49 21.20 1.18
C GLN A 380 1.97 20.82 1.13
N GLU A 381 2.58 20.94 -0.06
CA GLU A 381 4.02 20.90 -0.28
C GLU A 381 4.41 22.07 -1.19
N TYR A 382 5.56 22.69 -0.91
CA TYR A 382 6.22 23.66 -1.77
C TYR A 382 7.67 23.25 -1.94
N HIS A 383 8.13 23.14 -3.19
CA HIS A 383 9.45 22.68 -3.58
C HIS A 383 10.20 23.80 -4.31
N ARG A 384 11.49 23.85 -4.04
CA ARG A 384 12.48 24.61 -4.83
C ARG A 384 13.63 23.68 -5.15
N ARG A 385 14.00 23.63 -6.43
CA ARG A 385 15.13 22.84 -6.93
C ARG A 385 16.02 23.71 -7.79
N GLU A 386 17.32 23.55 -7.63
CA GLU A 386 18.35 24.10 -8.48
C GLU A 386 19.07 22.95 -9.21
N ILE A 387 19.33 23.13 -10.49
CA ILE A 387 20.03 22.17 -11.36
C ILE A 387 21.13 22.92 -12.07
N ASP A 388 22.39 22.61 -11.75
CA ASP A 388 23.56 23.10 -12.42
C ASP A 388 24.04 22.08 -13.46
N ASP A 389 24.09 22.47 -14.74
CA ASP A 389 24.56 21.65 -15.83
C ASP A 389 26.02 21.95 -16.12
N LYS A 390 26.92 21.04 -15.76
CA LYS A 390 28.37 21.19 -15.94
C LYS A 390 28.81 21.10 -17.40
N SER A 391 27.96 20.63 -18.31
CA SER A 391 28.29 20.54 -19.73
C SER A 391 28.34 21.89 -20.42
N ASP A 392 27.50 22.83 -20.00
CA ASP A 392 27.40 24.19 -20.56
C ASP A 392 27.56 25.31 -19.51
N GLY A 393 27.66 24.95 -18.24
CA GLY A 393 27.78 25.89 -17.12
C GLY A 393 26.50 26.66 -16.77
N SER A 394 25.35 26.21 -17.25
CA SER A 394 24.05 26.83 -16.95
C SER A 394 23.51 26.38 -15.61
N SER A 395 22.75 27.27 -14.93
CA SER A 395 22.01 26.99 -13.70
C SER A 395 20.53 27.26 -13.92
N HIS A 396 19.67 26.35 -13.47
CA HIS A 396 18.23 26.41 -13.65
C HIS A 396 17.51 26.22 -12.31
N GLU A 397 16.66 27.18 -11.96
CA GLU A 397 15.79 27.09 -10.80
C GLU A 397 14.41 26.57 -11.22
N LEU A 398 13.86 25.65 -10.45
CA LEU A 398 12.51 25.12 -10.60
C LEU A 398 11.76 25.31 -9.31
N THR A 399 10.51 25.75 -9.41
CA THR A 399 9.59 25.80 -8.26
C THR A 399 8.31 25.05 -8.56
N GLY A 400 7.64 24.60 -7.52
CA GLY A 400 6.35 23.93 -7.68
C GLY A 400 5.80 23.47 -6.36
N GLY A 401 4.53 23.12 -6.38
CA GLY A 401 3.87 22.68 -5.17
C GLY A 401 2.42 22.34 -5.39
N TYR A 402 1.77 21.97 -4.30
CA TYR A 402 0.32 21.77 -4.29
C TYR A 402 -0.27 22.12 -2.93
N VAL A 403 -1.56 22.36 -2.94
CA VAL A 403 -2.43 22.39 -1.78
C VAL A 403 -3.65 21.53 -2.07
N GLN A 404 -4.05 20.70 -1.13
CA GLN A 404 -5.26 19.89 -1.23
C GLN A 404 -5.99 19.80 0.10
N ALA A 405 -7.30 19.60 0.02
CA ALA A 405 -8.17 19.36 1.16
C ALA A 405 -9.28 18.39 0.79
N GLY A 406 -9.76 17.63 1.77
CA GLY A 406 -10.90 16.75 1.64
C GLY A 406 -11.74 16.73 2.89
N TYR A 407 -13.02 16.38 2.74
CA TYR A 407 -13.96 16.34 3.84
C TYR A 407 -15.06 15.30 3.65
N PHE A 408 -15.40 14.60 4.74
CA PHE A 408 -16.55 13.71 4.84
C PHE A 408 -17.75 14.51 5.33
N PHE A 409 -18.56 15.02 4.40
CA PHE A 409 -19.68 15.92 4.68
C PHE A 409 -20.79 15.31 5.54
N HIS A 410 -20.84 14.00 5.67
CA HIS A 410 -21.72 13.30 6.62
C HIS A 410 -21.63 13.87 8.04
N ASN A 411 -20.46 14.33 8.45
CA ASN A 411 -20.21 14.91 9.77
C ASN A 411 -20.98 16.21 10.03
N ILE A 412 -21.41 16.90 8.96
CA ILE A 412 -22.25 18.12 9.04
C ILE A 412 -23.67 17.80 8.58
N PHE A 413 -23.80 17.02 7.51
CA PHE A 413 -25.06 16.69 6.85
C PHE A 413 -25.30 15.18 6.90
N PRO A 414 -26.01 14.64 7.92
CA PRO A 414 -26.24 13.19 8.08
C PRO A 414 -26.92 12.50 6.90
N SER A 415 -27.55 13.23 6.00
CA SER A 415 -28.13 12.71 4.76
C SER A 415 -27.09 12.35 3.70
N VAL A 416 -25.86 12.86 3.81
CA VAL A 416 -24.75 12.49 2.93
C VAL A 416 -24.19 11.15 3.41
N PRO A 417 -23.91 10.19 2.50
CA PRO A 417 -23.31 8.92 2.89
C PRO A 417 -21.98 9.12 3.61
N LYS A 418 -21.74 8.34 4.67
CA LYS A 418 -20.51 8.40 5.46
C LYS A 418 -19.29 7.90 4.69
N GLU A 419 -19.50 7.12 3.65
CA GLU A 419 -18.49 6.58 2.75
C GLU A 419 -17.96 7.62 1.76
N LEU A 420 -18.62 8.78 1.61
CA LEU A 420 -18.30 9.78 0.60
C LEU A 420 -17.40 10.87 1.16
N GLU A 421 -16.20 11.01 0.58
CA GLU A 421 -15.31 12.15 0.71
C GLU A 421 -15.34 12.99 -0.57
N LEU A 422 -15.43 14.31 -0.44
CA LEU A 422 -15.18 15.26 -1.53
C LEU A 422 -13.84 15.96 -1.29
N ALA A 423 -13.06 16.15 -2.33
CA ALA A 423 -11.72 16.73 -2.24
C ALA A 423 -11.43 17.72 -3.36
N VAL A 424 -10.55 18.65 -3.09
CA VAL A 424 -10.05 19.64 -4.06
C VAL A 424 -8.54 19.74 -3.96
N ARG A 425 -7.88 19.89 -5.12
CA ARG A 425 -6.43 20.14 -5.21
C ARG A 425 -6.17 21.25 -6.22
N TYR A 426 -5.21 22.11 -5.88
CA TYR A 426 -4.50 22.98 -6.79
C TYR A 426 -3.02 22.65 -6.77
N ALA A 427 -2.38 22.54 -7.92
CA ALA A 427 -0.94 22.29 -8.04
C ALA A 427 -0.36 23.13 -9.18
N PHE A 428 0.92 23.49 -9.06
CA PHE A 428 1.65 24.19 -10.09
C PHE A 428 3.09 23.67 -10.17
N VAL A 429 3.70 23.87 -11.33
CA VAL A 429 5.11 23.62 -11.61
C VAL A 429 5.58 24.71 -12.55
N ASP A 430 6.65 25.38 -12.16
CA ASP A 430 7.40 26.34 -12.96
C ASP A 430 8.76 25.74 -13.26
N GLU A 431 9.04 25.48 -14.55
CA GLU A 431 10.24 24.77 -15.01
C GLU A 431 10.74 25.31 -16.34
N PRO A 432 12.04 25.10 -16.70
CA PRO A 432 12.61 25.54 -17.95
C PRO A 432 11.86 24.96 -19.17
N ASN A 433 11.77 25.75 -20.24
CA ASN A 433 11.15 25.31 -21.50
C ASN A 433 11.87 24.10 -22.10
N ALA A 434 11.10 23.12 -22.61
CA ALA A 434 11.61 21.91 -23.20
C ALA A 434 12.55 22.12 -24.42
N THR A 435 12.31 23.19 -25.18
CA THR A 435 13.10 23.53 -26.39
C THR A 435 14.23 24.49 -26.10
N ASN A 436 13.99 25.44 -25.19
CA ASN A 436 14.95 26.46 -24.84
C ASN A 436 14.88 26.73 -23.33
N ARG A 437 15.88 26.28 -22.59
CA ARG A 437 15.95 26.39 -21.12
C ARG A 437 16.08 27.83 -20.60
N ILE A 438 16.12 28.84 -21.46
CA ILE A 438 16.15 30.26 -21.08
C ILE A 438 14.77 30.74 -20.63
N PHE A 439 13.68 30.14 -21.18
CA PHE A 439 12.31 30.51 -20.86
C PHE A 439 11.70 29.47 -19.92
N GLU A 440 10.89 29.92 -18.98
CA GLU A 440 10.16 29.09 -18.05
C GLU A 440 8.74 28.84 -18.55
N ASN A 441 8.18 27.70 -18.22
CA ASN A 441 6.80 27.33 -18.48
C ASN A 441 6.09 27.01 -17.18
N GLU A 442 4.99 27.68 -16.92
CA GLU A 442 4.16 27.37 -15.78
C GLU A 442 3.04 26.38 -16.16
N ARG A 443 3.00 25.27 -15.47
CA ARG A 443 1.91 24.29 -15.56
C ARG A 443 1.07 24.32 -14.29
N ARG A 444 -0.27 24.32 -14.44
CA ARG A 444 -1.20 24.29 -13.31
C ARG A 444 -2.18 23.15 -13.44
N GLU A 445 -2.60 22.62 -12.31
CA GLU A 445 -3.60 21.58 -12.20
C GLU A 445 -4.61 21.98 -11.13
N THR A 446 -5.89 22.06 -11.51
CA THR A 446 -7.00 22.15 -10.56
C THR A 446 -7.81 20.87 -10.66
N THR A 447 -7.95 20.12 -9.55
CA THR A 447 -8.63 18.83 -9.54
C THR A 447 -9.72 18.81 -8.48
N LEU A 448 -10.91 18.35 -8.89
CA LEU A 448 -12.01 17.98 -8.00
C LEU A 448 -12.07 16.45 -7.90
N GLY A 449 -12.21 15.92 -6.69
CA GLY A 449 -12.24 14.49 -6.42
C GLY A 449 -13.43 14.07 -5.59
N ALA A 450 -13.93 12.87 -5.86
CA ALA A 450 -14.92 12.18 -5.04
C ALA A 450 -14.43 10.75 -4.76
N ASN A 451 -14.32 10.40 -3.49
CA ASN A 451 -13.94 9.08 -3.04
C ASN A 451 -15.12 8.38 -2.39
N TRP A 452 -15.35 7.12 -2.78
CA TRP A 452 -16.30 6.25 -2.12
C TRP A 452 -15.56 5.08 -1.48
N PHE A 453 -15.58 5.02 -0.15
CA PHE A 453 -14.88 4.02 0.64
C PHE A 453 -15.81 2.88 1.04
N PHE A 454 -15.71 1.71 0.40
CA PHE A 454 -16.44 0.51 0.78
C PHE A 454 -15.86 -0.16 2.04
N ASP A 455 -14.52 -0.17 2.13
CA ASP A 455 -13.75 -0.69 3.27
C ASP A 455 -12.45 0.13 3.41
N GLY A 456 -12.56 1.36 3.89
CA GLY A 456 -11.44 2.28 3.98
C GLY A 456 -10.62 2.31 2.69
N HIS A 457 -9.30 2.26 2.81
CA HIS A 457 -8.41 2.21 1.65
C HIS A 457 -8.24 0.82 1.02
N ASN A 458 -8.82 -0.23 1.62
CA ASN A 458 -8.70 -1.57 1.07
C ASN A 458 -9.63 -1.79 -0.12
N ASN A 459 -10.77 -1.09 -0.14
CA ASN A 459 -11.73 -1.14 -1.24
C ASN A 459 -12.37 0.23 -1.42
N LYS A 460 -11.99 0.95 -2.46
CA LYS A 460 -12.53 2.28 -2.76
C LYS A 460 -12.62 2.55 -4.26
N VAL A 461 -13.54 3.42 -4.62
CA VAL A 461 -13.63 4.03 -5.95
C VAL A 461 -13.31 5.52 -5.83
N THR A 462 -12.47 6.01 -6.72
CA THR A 462 -12.11 7.43 -6.83
C THR A 462 -12.47 7.93 -8.22
N LEU A 463 -13.26 8.99 -8.27
CA LEU A 463 -13.53 9.78 -9.47
C LEU A 463 -12.81 11.12 -9.32
N ASP A 464 -12.04 11.56 -10.32
CA ASP A 464 -11.50 12.91 -10.36
C ASP A 464 -11.68 13.56 -11.74
N TYR A 465 -11.89 14.87 -11.70
CA TYR A 465 -11.89 15.76 -12.85
C TYR A 465 -10.80 16.80 -12.66
N SER A 466 -9.91 16.94 -13.64
CA SER A 466 -8.80 17.87 -13.60
C SER A 466 -8.85 18.84 -14.78
N ARG A 467 -8.73 20.13 -14.50
CA ARG A 467 -8.37 21.17 -15.45
C ARG A 467 -6.87 21.39 -15.40
N LEU A 468 -6.20 21.23 -16.54
CA LEU A 468 -4.76 21.33 -16.73
C LEU A 468 -4.48 22.54 -17.62
N THR A 469 -3.53 23.39 -17.25
CA THR A 469 -3.12 24.53 -18.08
C THR A 469 -1.61 24.57 -18.21
N LEU A 470 -1.15 25.06 -19.35
CA LEU A 470 0.25 25.33 -19.68
C LEU A 470 0.34 26.74 -20.19
N ASP A 471 1.09 27.59 -19.49
CA ASP A 471 1.49 28.93 -19.96
C ASP A 471 2.89 28.78 -20.58
N ASP A 472 2.97 28.82 -21.93
CA ASP A 472 4.24 28.70 -22.65
C ASP A 472 4.82 30.10 -22.94
N ALA A 473 5.79 30.51 -22.14
CA ALA A 473 6.44 31.81 -22.28
C ALA A 473 7.21 31.97 -23.59
N PHE A 474 7.65 30.89 -24.22
CA PHE A 474 8.41 30.92 -25.47
C PHE A 474 7.50 31.13 -26.68
N PHE A 475 6.40 30.39 -26.78
CA PHE A 475 5.46 30.52 -27.90
C PHE A 475 4.34 31.55 -27.64
N GLY A 476 4.16 31.99 -26.38
CA GLY A 476 3.11 32.93 -25.99
C GLY A 476 1.70 32.37 -26.17
N GLN A 477 1.54 31.07 -26.09
CA GLN A 477 0.26 30.37 -26.25
C GLN A 477 -0.08 29.62 -24.97
N ASP A 478 -1.28 29.89 -24.44
CA ASP A 478 -1.82 29.16 -23.32
C ASP A 478 -2.58 27.94 -23.85
N GLU A 479 -2.25 26.78 -23.35
CA GLU A 479 -2.94 25.53 -23.66
C GLU A 479 -3.68 24.98 -22.44
N SER A 480 -4.77 24.26 -22.68
CA SER A 480 -5.54 23.69 -21.61
C SER A 480 -6.21 22.38 -21.99
N ASP A 481 -6.20 21.43 -21.06
CA ASP A 481 -6.86 20.13 -21.18
C ASP A 481 -7.79 19.88 -19.99
N ASP A 482 -8.89 19.19 -20.26
CA ASP A 482 -9.80 18.68 -19.25
C ASP A 482 -9.71 17.15 -19.21
N ARG A 483 -9.49 16.59 -18.03
CA ARG A 483 -9.29 15.14 -17.87
C ARG A 483 -10.22 14.56 -16.82
N LEU A 484 -10.91 13.48 -17.18
CA LEU A 484 -11.74 12.68 -16.28
C LEU A 484 -11.06 11.33 -16.02
N ARG A 485 -10.99 10.92 -14.76
CA ARG A 485 -10.48 9.61 -14.36
C ARG A 485 -11.41 8.95 -13.36
N LEU A 486 -11.62 7.65 -13.55
CA LEU A 486 -12.32 6.78 -12.60
C LEU A 486 -11.40 5.62 -12.26
N GLN A 487 -11.14 5.39 -10.98
CA GLN A 487 -10.28 4.30 -10.52
C GLN A 487 -10.94 3.49 -9.42
N TRP A 488 -10.85 2.18 -9.53
CA TRP A 488 -11.19 1.25 -8.47
C TRP A 488 -9.90 0.66 -7.89
N ASP A 489 -9.73 0.83 -6.59
CA ASP A 489 -8.64 0.28 -5.79
C ASP A 489 -9.17 -0.85 -4.92
N VAL A 490 -8.56 -2.04 -5.00
CA VAL A 490 -8.88 -3.16 -4.13
C VAL A 490 -7.61 -3.85 -3.64
N SER A 491 -7.60 -4.17 -2.35
CA SER A 491 -6.51 -4.90 -1.67
C SER A 491 -7.09 -6.11 -0.96
N PHE A 492 -6.43 -7.25 -1.12
CA PHE A 492 -6.83 -8.54 -0.56
C PHE A 492 -5.76 -9.06 0.38
#